data_a8380de5ebe7563f63afa8cfef238ab8
#
_entry.id   a8380de5ebe7563f63afa8cfef238ab8
#
_cell.length_a   1.000
_cell.length_b   1.000
_cell.length_c   1.000
_cell.angle_alpha   90.00
_cell.angle_beta   90.00
_cell.angle_gamma   90.00
#
_symmetry.space_group_name_H-M   'P 1'
#
loop_
_entity.id
_entity.type
_entity.pdbx_description
1 polymer ?
#
loop_
_entity_poly.entity_id
_entity_poly.type
_entity_poly.pdbx_seq_one_letter_code
_entity_poly.pdbx_strand_id
1 'polypeptide(L)'
;MKRSMLVLFLVLTVLLLPLAXXXXXXXETVRGDKPAVTIGFSIATDTFIIERWNKDLKIFTGAAKELGAEVLVQLSAGGTKEQIAQINFLMNRKIDVLVVIAHDTEMIAGAIKQVKDSGIPVVAYDRMIMGVPIDAYISFDNVEVGRLFGRALTTAVPQGRYLVVNGSVRDTNSYKVNAGLHEILDPLIQAGRIQVADEIWLEEWSFDEALERIGEIFDESTDFDAISCGNDQIANAAIQLLSERRLAGTVAVVGQDADLISCQRVVEGTQLMTVYKPLAKLATRAARLAMAIATKTDFPYDALQENKSGTMIPSYIEAPLAVGKDNMDETIIRDGFHSAEDVYRNILGKVDN
;
A
#
# COMPACT_ATOMS: atom_id res chain seq x y z
N MET A 1 41.01 -53.07 -83.89
CA MET A 1 39.69 -52.62 -83.49
C MET A 1 39.80 -52.01 -82.07
N LYS A 2 40.15 -50.75 -81.97
CA LYS A 2 40.06 -49.98 -80.67
C LYS A 2 39.67 -48.58 -81.02
N ARG A 3 38.46 -48.14 -80.63
CA ARG A 3 37.97 -46.81 -80.80
C ARG A 3 38.42 -45.95 -79.59
N SER A 4 39.21 -44.93 -79.88
CA SER A 4 39.61 -43.93 -78.90
C SER A 4 38.49 -42.88 -78.79
N MET A 5 38.02 -42.65 -77.59
CA MET A 5 37.02 -41.60 -77.29
C MET A 5 37.75 -40.36 -76.71
N LEU A 6 37.67 -39.31 -77.48
CA LEU A 6 38.26 -38.01 -77.11
C LEU A 6 37.33 -37.29 -76.06
N VAL A 7 37.82 -37.05 -74.86
CA VAL A 7 37.05 -36.31 -73.87
C VAL A 7 37.48 -34.84 -73.91
N LEU A 8 36.53 -34.02 -74.30
CA LEU A 8 36.73 -32.53 -74.32
C LEU A 8 36.56 -31.93 -72.91
N PHE A 9 37.63 -31.43 -72.37
CA PHE A 9 37.56 -30.67 -71.05
C PHE A 9 37.13 -29.26 -71.33
N LEU A 10 35.91 -28.88 -70.87
CA LEU A 10 35.46 -27.51 -70.91
C LEU A 10 35.87 -26.86 -69.59
N VAL A 11 36.81 -25.96 -69.59
CA VAL A 11 37.22 -25.20 -68.37
C VAL A 11 36.25 -24.02 -68.22
N LEU A 12 35.38 -24.15 -67.27
CA LEU A 12 34.47 -23.05 -66.86
C LEU A 12 35.16 -22.19 -65.80
N THR A 13 35.64 -21.03 -66.20
CA THR A 13 36.21 -20.05 -65.24
C THR A 13 35.02 -19.32 -64.55
N VAL A 14 34.77 -19.71 -63.31
CA VAL A 14 33.78 -19.00 -62.46
C VAL A 14 34.50 -17.84 -61.80
N LEU A 15 34.13 -16.62 -62.14
CA LEU A 15 34.58 -15.40 -61.46
C LEU A 15 33.86 -15.34 -60.08
N LEU A 16 34.59 -15.66 -59.01
CA LEU A 16 34.11 -15.45 -57.64
C LEU A 16 34.25 -13.99 -57.26
N LEU A 17 33.16 -13.24 -57.29
CA LEU A 17 33.04 -11.95 -56.64
C LEU A 17 32.81 -12.20 -55.15
N PRO A 18 33.59 -11.59 -54.24
CA PRO A 18 33.33 -11.77 -52.81
C PRO A 18 32.10 -10.96 -52.42
N LEU A 19 31.03 -11.66 -52.10
CA LEU A 19 29.84 -11.05 -51.52
C LEU A 19 30.11 -10.93 -50.03
N ALA A 20 30.53 -9.73 -49.67
CA ALA A 20 30.76 -9.41 -48.25
C ALA A 20 29.43 -9.08 -47.58
N UNK A 21 28.68 -9.81 -46.88
CA UNK A 21 27.70 -9.62 -46.22
C UNK A 21 27.87 -9.61 -44.92
N UNK A 22 27.97 -8.91 -44.48
CA UNK A 22 28.01 -8.90 -43.52
C UNK A 22 27.14 -9.25 -42.79
N UNK A 23 26.80 -9.82 -42.43
CA UNK A 23 26.17 -10.10 -41.80
C UNK A 23 26.33 -9.80 -40.78
N UNK A 24 26.09 -9.03 -40.28
CA UNK A 24 26.20 -8.82 -39.44
C UNK A 24 25.60 -9.30 -38.69
N UNK A 25 25.62 -9.94 -38.24
CA UNK A 25 25.18 -10.36 -37.55
C UNK A 25 25.17 -9.93 -36.63
N UNK A 26 24.64 -9.27 -36.26
CA UNK A 26 24.57 -8.97 -35.41
C UNK A 26 24.42 -9.58 -34.46
N UNK A 27 24.94 -9.95 -33.99
CA UNK A 27 24.83 -10.35 -33.21
C UNK A 27 24.63 -9.71 -32.46
N GLU A 28 23.61 -9.27 -32.05
CA GLU A 28 23.17 -8.65 -30.84
C GLU A 28 23.53 -9.62 -29.72
N THR A 29 24.71 -9.43 -29.22
CA THR A 29 24.95 -9.87 -27.86
C THR A 29 23.87 -9.21 -27.04
N VAL A 30 22.91 -9.98 -26.54
CA VAL A 30 22.09 -9.59 -25.40
C VAL A 30 23.10 -9.43 -24.27
N ARG A 31 23.74 -8.26 -24.19
CA ARG A 31 24.35 -7.80 -22.95
C ARG A 31 23.19 -7.77 -21.98
N GLY A 32 23.20 -8.66 -21.02
CA GLY A 32 22.45 -8.46 -19.82
C GLY A 32 23.03 -7.24 -19.12
N ASP A 33 22.70 -6.05 -19.63
CA ASP A 33 23.13 -4.82 -18.96
C ASP A 33 22.57 -4.88 -17.53
N LYS A 34 23.48 -4.75 -16.57
CA LYS A 34 23.12 -4.54 -15.18
C LYS A 34 22.07 -3.42 -15.15
N PRO A 35 20.95 -3.59 -14.46
CA PRO A 35 19.93 -2.53 -14.42
C PRO A 35 20.57 -1.20 -14.03
N ALA A 36 20.15 -0.14 -14.68
CA ALA A 36 20.73 1.18 -14.46
C ALA A 36 20.52 1.66 -13.02
N VAL A 37 19.43 1.20 -12.35
CA VAL A 37 19.10 1.56 -10.97
C VAL A 37 18.65 0.30 -10.22
N THR A 38 19.14 0.14 -8.99
CA THR A 38 18.69 -0.91 -8.06
C THR A 38 17.97 -0.28 -6.88
N ILE A 39 16.67 -0.56 -6.74
CA ILE A 39 15.84 -0.06 -5.65
C ILE A 39 15.77 -1.13 -4.55
N GLY A 40 16.11 -0.81 -3.33
CA GLY A 40 15.81 -1.66 -2.17
C GLY A 40 14.41 -1.33 -1.66
N PHE A 41 13.57 -2.35 -1.40
CA PHE A 41 12.25 -2.13 -0.84
C PHE A 41 12.09 -2.99 0.42
N SER A 42 12.06 -2.33 1.57
CA SER A 42 11.86 -2.97 2.88
C SER A 42 10.41 -2.77 3.31
N ILE A 43 9.70 -3.86 3.54
CA ILE A 43 8.26 -3.85 3.83
C ILE A 43 7.99 -4.53 5.16
N ALA A 44 7.45 -3.78 6.12
CA ALA A 44 6.88 -4.35 7.34
C ALA A 44 5.61 -5.13 6.99
N THR A 45 5.50 -6.36 7.49
CA THR A 45 4.26 -7.12 7.41
C THR A 45 3.77 -7.34 8.84
N ASP A 46 2.76 -6.57 9.23
CA ASP A 46 2.24 -6.61 10.60
C ASP A 46 1.39 -7.85 10.86
N THR A 47 0.83 -8.44 9.79
CA THR A 47 0.03 -9.67 9.87
C THR A 47 0.34 -10.61 8.71
N PHE A 48 -0.07 -11.86 8.82
CA PHE A 48 0.17 -12.91 7.81
C PHE A 48 -0.54 -12.63 6.48
N ILE A 49 -1.64 -11.88 6.51
CA ILE A 49 -2.42 -11.60 5.31
C ILE A 49 -2.60 -10.10 5.19
N ILE A 50 -1.59 -9.44 4.62
CA ILE A 50 -1.72 -8.04 4.28
C ILE A 50 -1.96 -7.97 2.77
N GLU A 51 -3.21 -8.10 2.40
CA GLU A 51 -3.66 -8.04 1.01
C GLU A 51 -3.16 -6.77 0.34
N ARG A 52 -3.25 -5.67 1.04
CA ARG A 52 -2.83 -4.37 0.56
C ARG A 52 -1.34 -4.36 0.15
N TRP A 53 -0.44 -4.75 1.09
CA TRP A 53 1.01 -4.67 0.81
C TRP A 53 1.43 -5.55 -0.37
N ASN A 54 0.76 -6.67 -0.58
CA ASN A 54 1.01 -7.54 -1.74
C ASN A 54 0.62 -6.83 -3.04
N LYS A 55 -0.49 -6.10 -3.06
CA LYS A 55 -0.92 -5.31 -4.23
C LYS A 55 0.04 -4.16 -4.48
N ASP A 56 0.40 -3.39 -3.44
CA ASP A 56 1.38 -2.30 -3.54
C ASP A 56 2.69 -2.79 -4.15
N LEU A 57 3.23 -3.89 -3.60
CA LEU A 57 4.50 -4.47 -4.04
C LEU A 57 4.44 -4.87 -5.52
N LYS A 58 3.39 -5.56 -5.92
CA LYS A 58 3.20 -6.02 -7.32
C LYS A 58 3.19 -4.83 -8.27
N ILE A 59 2.42 -3.79 -7.95
CA ILE A 59 2.30 -2.60 -8.79
C ILE A 59 3.63 -1.83 -8.83
N PHE A 60 4.23 -1.60 -7.66
CA PHE A 60 5.51 -0.89 -7.55
C PHE A 60 6.60 -1.59 -8.37
N THR A 61 6.77 -2.91 -8.19
CA THR A 61 7.82 -3.67 -8.88
C THR A 61 7.59 -3.70 -10.40
N GLY A 62 6.32 -3.81 -10.82
CA GLY A 62 5.97 -3.72 -12.25
C GLY A 62 6.36 -2.38 -12.84
N ALA A 63 5.95 -1.28 -12.20
CA ALA A 63 6.25 0.07 -12.64
C ALA A 63 7.76 0.36 -12.63
N ALA A 64 8.48 -0.07 -11.61
CA ALA A 64 9.94 0.10 -11.53
C ALA A 64 10.64 -0.65 -12.66
N LYS A 65 10.20 -1.87 -12.96
CA LYS A 65 10.75 -2.69 -14.06
C LYS A 65 10.54 -2.00 -15.42
N GLU A 66 9.35 -1.43 -15.64
CA GLU A 66 9.07 -0.66 -16.87
C GLU A 66 10.00 0.54 -17.03
N LEU A 67 10.47 1.10 -15.91
CA LEU A 67 11.43 2.21 -15.89
C LEU A 67 12.90 1.76 -15.99
N GLY A 68 13.14 0.44 -16.10
CA GLY A 68 14.48 -0.14 -16.21
C GLY A 68 15.20 -0.40 -14.89
N ALA A 69 14.46 -0.37 -13.76
CA ALA A 69 15.05 -0.63 -12.45
C ALA A 69 14.87 -2.10 -12.03
N GLU A 70 15.80 -2.58 -11.20
CA GLU A 70 15.64 -3.82 -10.43
C GLU A 70 15.14 -3.47 -9.03
N VAL A 71 14.26 -4.29 -8.46
CA VAL A 71 13.77 -4.10 -7.09
C VAL A 71 14.20 -5.29 -6.23
N LEU A 72 14.98 -5.03 -5.18
CA LEU A 72 15.36 -6.03 -4.18
C LEU A 72 14.42 -5.88 -2.98
N VAL A 73 13.57 -6.87 -2.77
CA VAL A 73 12.51 -6.81 -1.75
C VAL A 73 12.90 -7.59 -0.51
N GLN A 74 12.63 -7.01 0.66
CA GLN A 74 12.73 -7.69 1.95
C GLN A 74 11.41 -7.49 2.71
N LEU A 75 10.80 -8.60 3.12
CA LEU A 75 9.55 -8.63 3.89
C LEU A 75 9.87 -8.97 5.34
N SER A 76 9.46 -8.13 6.28
CA SER A 76 9.73 -8.31 7.71
C SER A 76 8.44 -8.65 8.46
N ALA A 77 8.30 -9.90 8.86
CA ALA A 77 7.20 -10.38 9.71
C ALA A 77 7.59 -10.43 11.19
N GLY A 78 8.88 -10.32 11.50
CA GLY A 78 9.41 -10.41 12.86
C GLY A 78 9.64 -9.06 13.54
N GLY A 79 8.95 -8.04 13.07
CA GLY A 79 8.99 -6.71 13.71
C GLY A 79 10.21 -5.88 13.36
N THR A 80 10.38 -4.79 14.10
CA THR A 80 11.38 -3.75 13.81
C THR A 80 12.82 -4.30 13.82
N LYS A 81 13.15 -5.20 14.73
CA LYS A 81 14.49 -5.77 14.80
C LYS A 81 14.88 -6.54 13.53
N GLU A 82 13.96 -7.35 13.01
CA GLU A 82 14.15 -8.06 11.75
C GLU A 82 14.27 -7.05 10.60
N GLN A 83 13.40 -6.05 10.57
CA GLN A 83 13.41 -5.03 9.52
C GLN A 83 14.76 -4.30 9.48
N ILE A 84 15.32 -3.95 10.63
CA ILE A 84 16.66 -3.31 10.72
C ILE A 84 17.72 -4.21 10.09
N ALA A 85 17.71 -5.52 10.39
CA ALA A 85 18.66 -6.45 9.81
C ALA A 85 18.53 -6.55 8.29
N GLN A 86 17.28 -6.53 7.78
CA GLN A 86 16.97 -6.56 6.35
C GLN A 86 17.39 -5.26 5.64
N ILE A 87 17.21 -4.11 6.28
CA ILE A 87 17.69 -2.82 5.75
C ILE A 87 19.21 -2.83 5.61
N ASN A 88 19.92 -3.34 6.62
CA ASN A 88 21.37 -3.49 6.57
C ASN A 88 21.80 -4.44 5.44
N PHE A 89 21.05 -5.51 5.22
CA PHE A 89 21.29 -6.42 4.09
C PHE A 89 21.14 -5.66 2.75
N LEU A 90 20.06 -4.90 2.58
CA LEU A 90 19.82 -4.12 1.35
C LEU A 90 20.94 -3.09 1.13
N MET A 91 21.35 -2.37 2.18
CA MET A 91 22.44 -1.40 2.12
C MET A 91 23.73 -2.06 1.59
N ASN A 92 24.06 -3.26 2.09
CA ASN A 92 25.24 -4.00 1.66
C ASN A 92 25.13 -4.53 0.22
N ARG A 93 23.94 -4.56 -0.36
CA ARG A 93 23.72 -4.91 -1.79
C ARG A 93 23.96 -3.73 -2.73
N LYS A 94 24.36 -2.57 -2.20
CA LYS A 94 24.69 -1.36 -2.98
C LYS A 94 23.50 -0.88 -3.80
N ILE A 95 22.35 -0.76 -3.15
CA ILE A 95 21.16 -0.17 -3.77
C ILE A 95 21.36 1.32 -4.01
N ASP A 96 20.67 1.87 -4.99
CA ASP A 96 20.74 3.29 -5.35
C ASP A 96 19.74 4.15 -4.58
N VAL A 97 18.67 3.54 -4.07
CA VAL A 97 17.65 4.19 -3.24
C VAL A 97 16.97 3.12 -2.38
N LEU A 98 16.61 3.48 -1.17
CA LEU A 98 15.85 2.61 -0.26
C LEU A 98 14.43 3.14 -0.12
N VAL A 99 13.43 2.29 -0.37
CA VAL A 99 12.01 2.55 -0.10
C VAL A 99 11.61 1.72 1.12
N VAL A 100 10.92 2.34 2.08
CA VAL A 100 10.61 1.67 3.35
C VAL A 100 9.14 1.88 3.74
N ILE A 101 8.44 0.78 4.04
CA ILE A 101 7.22 0.77 4.85
C ILE A 101 7.66 0.37 6.25
N ALA A 102 7.73 1.32 7.17
CA ALA A 102 8.30 1.09 8.50
C ALA A 102 7.34 0.27 9.40
N HIS A 103 7.88 -0.70 10.14
CA HIS A 103 7.14 -1.43 11.17
C HIS A 103 6.85 -0.48 12.36
N ASP A 104 7.88 0.22 12.80
CA ASP A 104 7.80 1.23 13.86
C ASP A 104 8.46 2.50 13.34
N THR A 105 7.70 3.56 13.23
CA THR A 105 8.11 4.79 12.55
C THR A 105 9.18 5.59 13.31
N GLU A 106 9.36 5.34 14.59
CA GLU A 106 10.39 5.99 15.42
C GLU A 106 11.60 5.08 15.65
N MET A 107 11.39 3.82 16.02
CA MET A 107 12.49 2.90 16.36
C MET A 107 13.41 2.60 15.17
N ILE A 108 12.91 2.72 13.94
CA ILE A 108 13.70 2.46 12.73
C ILE A 108 14.74 3.58 12.43
N ALA A 109 14.60 4.74 13.06
CA ALA A 109 15.37 5.96 12.74
C ALA A 109 16.89 5.74 12.74
N GLY A 110 17.41 4.95 13.69
CA GLY A 110 18.85 4.66 13.78
C GLY A 110 19.38 3.93 12.55
N ALA A 111 18.64 2.95 12.06
CA ALA A 111 19.03 2.20 10.85
C ALA A 111 18.93 3.11 9.61
N ILE A 112 17.88 3.92 9.52
CA ILE A 112 17.72 4.87 8.41
C ILE A 112 18.86 5.89 8.40
N LYS A 113 19.28 6.36 9.57
CA LYS A 113 20.44 7.27 9.67
C LYS A 113 21.70 6.60 9.07
N GLN A 114 21.95 5.33 9.39
CA GLN A 114 23.11 4.60 8.81
C GLN A 114 23.02 4.52 7.30
N VAL A 115 21.84 4.26 6.74
CA VAL A 115 21.61 4.24 5.28
C VAL A 115 21.93 5.61 4.69
N LYS A 116 21.42 6.68 5.29
CA LYS A 116 21.67 8.07 4.84
C LYS A 116 23.16 8.43 4.92
N ASP A 117 23.82 8.05 6.01
CA ASP A 117 25.26 8.31 6.21
C ASP A 117 26.12 7.58 5.15
N SER A 118 25.61 6.46 4.60
CA SER A 118 26.29 5.74 3.50
C SER A 118 26.02 6.36 2.12
N GLY A 119 25.24 7.45 2.04
CA GLY A 119 24.93 8.17 0.83
C GLY A 119 23.74 7.63 0.03
N ILE A 120 22.99 6.68 0.61
CA ILE A 120 21.82 6.10 -0.05
C ILE A 120 20.59 6.94 0.33
N PRO A 121 19.87 7.53 -0.65
CA PRO A 121 18.65 8.24 -0.35
C PRO A 121 17.53 7.30 0.10
N VAL A 122 16.59 7.85 0.92
CA VAL A 122 15.51 7.08 1.54
C VAL A 122 14.15 7.71 1.25
N VAL A 123 13.22 6.88 0.81
CA VAL A 123 11.81 7.22 0.59
C VAL A 123 10.97 6.46 1.62
N ALA A 124 10.25 7.19 2.46
CA ALA A 124 9.23 6.59 3.33
C ALA A 124 7.96 6.36 2.50
N TYR A 125 7.50 5.12 2.44
CA TYR A 125 6.30 4.73 1.71
C TYR A 125 5.19 4.45 2.72
N ASP A 126 4.07 5.12 2.56
CA ASP A 126 2.86 5.04 3.38
C ASP A 126 3.05 5.56 4.82
N ARG A 127 4.03 5.05 5.56
CA ARG A 127 4.28 5.40 6.97
C ARG A 127 5.47 6.36 7.06
N MET A 128 5.25 7.57 7.60
CA MET A 128 6.30 8.59 7.76
C MET A 128 7.34 8.11 8.78
N ILE A 129 8.60 8.05 8.37
CA ILE A 129 9.71 7.74 9.28
C ILE A 129 10.05 9.00 10.08
N MET A 130 10.11 8.87 11.40
CA MET A 130 10.25 9.99 12.33
C MET A 130 11.69 10.16 12.82
N GLY A 131 12.05 11.39 13.20
CA GLY A 131 13.28 11.68 13.93
C GLY A 131 14.59 11.62 13.13
N VAL A 132 14.53 11.41 11.82
CA VAL A 132 15.71 11.35 10.96
C VAL A 132 15.38 11.98 9.61
N PRO A 133 16.30 12.78 9.02
CA PRO A 133 16.06 13.33 7.68
C PRO A 133 15.96 12.22 6.63
N ILE A 134 14.90 12.28 5.82
CA ILE A 134 14.69 11.40 4.67
C ILE A 134 14.51 12.26 3.40
N ASP A 135 14.59 11.64 2.22
CA ASP A 135 14.57 12.40 0.97
C ASP A 135 13.17 12.64 0.46
N ALA A 136 12.22 11.75 0.80
CA ALA A 136 10.84 11.90 0.39
C ALA A 136 9.91 11.03 1.24
N TYR A 137 8.65 11.45 1.29
CA TYR A 137 7.55 10.67 1.87
C TYR A 137 6.42 10.59 0.85
N ILE A 138 5.84 9.41 0.67
CA ILE A 138 4.70 9.23 -0.23
C ILE A 138 3.62 8.40 0.49
N SER A 139 2.38 8.91 0.49
CA SER A 139 1.28 8.30 1.24
C SER A 139 -0.07 8.81 0.74
N PHE A 140 -1.14 8.34 1.37
CA PHE A 140 -2.47 8.92 1.26
C PHE A 140 -2.67 10.00 2.33
N ASP A 141 -3.69 10.85 2.12
CA ASP A 141 -4.09 11.85 3.13
C ASP A 141 -4.81 11.14 4.28
N ASN A 142 -4.07 10.75 5.30
CA ASN A 142 -4.61 10.01 6.44
C ASN A 142 -5.48 10.88 7.36
N VAL A 143 -5.31 12.21 7.35
CA VAL A 143 -6.24 13.12 8.04
C VAL A 143 -7.59 13.08 7.33
N GLU A 144 -7.58 13.11 6.00
CA GLU A 144 -8.84 13.00 5.21
C GLU A 144 -9.52 11.63 5.42
N VAL A 145 -8.76 10.54 5.60
CA VAL A 145 -9.34 9.24 5.97
C VAL A 145 -10.21 9.40 7.23
N GLY A 146 -9.66 10.02 8.27
CA GLY A 146 -10.41 10.26 9.50
C GLY A 146 -11.63 11.14 9.32
N ARG A 147 -11.51 12.20 8.52
CA ARG A 147 -12.66 13.06 8.18
C ARG A 147 -13.76 12.27 7.45
N LEU A 148 -13.37 11.36 6.55
CA LEU A 148 -14.32 10.49 5.84
C LEU A 148 -15.05 9.57 6.83
N PHE A 149 -14.35 8.99 7.80
CA PHE A 149 -14.95 8.21 8.89
C PHE A 149 -15.99 9.06 9.64
N GLY A 150 -15.56 10.23 10.13
CA GLY A 150 -16.40 11.11 10.90
C GLY A 150 -17.66 11.52 10.14
N ARG A 151 -17.53 11.93 8.88
CA ARG A 151 -18.66 12.33 8.03
C ARG A 151 -19.65 11.17 7.82
N ALA A 152 -19.13 9.96 7.52
CA ALA A 152 -19.98 8.80 7.30
C ALA A 152 -20.77 8.45 8.57
N LEU A 153 -20.05 8.36 9.71
CA LEU A 153 -20.66 8.01 10.99
C LEU A 153 -21.70 9.06 11.43
N THR A 154 -21.36 10.35 11.36
CA THR A 154 -22.26 11.42 11.82
C THR A 154 -23.46 11.63 10.89
N THR A 155 -23.35 11.23 9.63
CA THR A 155 -24.48 11.22 8.70
C THR A 155 -25.46 10.07 9.06
N ALA A 156 -24.92 8.88 9.35
CA ALA A 156 -25.72 7.70 9.68
C ALA A 156 -26.28 7.77 11.11
N VAL A 157 -25.48 8.29 12.03
CA VAL A 157 -25.79 8.33 13.48
C VAL A 157 -25.48 9.75 14.00
N PRO A 158 -26.35 10.74 13.75
CA PRO A 158 -26.05 12.14 14.14
C PRO A 158 -26.10 12.40 15.66
N GLN A 159 -26.59 11.44 16.44
CA GLN A 159 -26.61 11.48 17.92
C GLN A 159 -26.47 10.06 18.41
N GLY A 160 -25.61 9.84 19.42
CA GLY A 160 -25.47 8.51 19.97
C GLY A 160 -24.15 8.27 20.67
N ARG A 161 -23.95 7.01 21.04
CA ARG A 161 -22.75 6.53 21.74
C ARG A 161 -21.81 5.87 20.76
N TYR A 162 -20.59 6.35 20.73
CA TYR A 162 -19.55 5.93 19.79
C TYR A 162 -18.43 5.18 20.52
N LEU A 163 -17.91 4.15 19.88
CA LEU A 163 -16.65 3.49 20.23
C LEU A 163 -15.61 3.86 19.18
N VAL A 164 -14.43 4.27 19.62
CA VAL A 164 -13.30 4.57 18.72
C VAL A 164 -12.20 3.54 18.98
N VAL A 165 -11.85 2.76 17.96
CA VAL A 165 -10.78 1.76 18.02
C VAL A 165 -9.70 2.20 17.03
N ASN A 166 -8.68 2.84 17.54
CA ASN A 166 -7.57 3.35 16.74
C ASN A 166 -6.62 2.22 16.34
N GLY A 167 -5.81 2.44 15.31
CA GLY A 167 -4.79 1.50 14.88
C GLY A 167 -3.54 1.53 15.75
N SER A 168 -2.43 1.05 15.19
CA SER A 168 -1.17 0.86 15.91
C SER A 168 -0.61 2.16 16.49
N VAL A 169 -0.23 2.13 17.75
CA VAL A 169 0.48 3.24 18.43
C VAL A 169 1.88 3.49 17.81
N ARG A 170 2.41 2.52 17.05
CA ARG A 170 3.74 2.61 16.41
C ARG A 170 3.71 3.25 15.03
N ASP A 171 2.51 3.62 14.54
CA ASP A 171 2.31 4.15 13.20
C ASP A 171 1.71 5.55 13.26
N THR A 172 2.43 6.55 12.73
CA THR A 172 1.96 7.93 12.69
C THR A 172 0.64 8.08 11.94
N ASN A 173 0.29 7.17 11.04
CA ASN A 173 -0.98 7.20 10.32
C ASN A 173 -2.18 7.05 11.27
N SER A 174 -2.06 6.22 12.32
CA SER A 174 -3.12 6.07 13.32
C SER A 174 -3.50 7.42 13.94
N TYR A 175 -2.48 8.21 14.29
CA TYR A 175 -2.68 9.53 14.92
C TYR A 175 -3.29 10.53 13.92
N LYS A 176 -2.92 10.46 12.64
CA LYS A 176 -3.48 11.33 11.59
C LYS A 176 -4.96 11.00 11.34
N VAL A 177 -5.30 9.70 11.26
CA VAL A 177 -6.69 9.25 11.10
C VAL A 177 -7.51 9.71 12.30
N ASN A 178 -7.02 9.49 13.51
CA ASN A 178 -7.70 9.92 14.73
C ASN A 178 -7.92 11.44 14.75
N ALA A 179 -6.90 12.23 14.38
CA ALA A 179 -7.02 13.69 14.32
C ALA A 179 -8.13 14.13 13.35
N GLY A 180 -8.16 13.52 12.16
CA GLY A 180 -9.21 13.82 11.15
C GLY A 180 -10.60 13.41 11.62
N LEU A 181 -10.73 12.29 12.32
CA LEU A 181 -11.97 11.84 12.92
C LEU A 181 -12.47 12.87 13.94
N HIS A 182 -11.60 13.29 14.86
CA HIS A 182 -11.95 14.24 15.91
C HIS A 182 -12.25 15.65 15.38
N GLU A 183 -11.67 16.07 14.23
CA GLU A 183 -12.10 17.33 13.59
C GLU A 183 -13.61 17.33 13.30
N ILE A 184 -14.19 16.15 13.01
CA ILE A 184 -15.63 16.03 12.70
C ILE A 184 -16.45 15.76 13.97
N LEU A 185 -15.93 14.92 14.89
CA LEU A 185 -16.68 14.52 16.08
C LEU A 185 -16.71 15.59 17.17
N ASP A 186 -15.61 16.30 17.41
CA ASP A 186 -15.47 17.19 18.58
C ASP A 186 -16.54 18.29 18.65
N PRO A 187 -16.95 18.94 17.55
CA PRO A 187 -18.07 19.91 17.62
C PRO A 187 -19.37 19.26 18.08
N LEU A 188 -19.62 18.00 17.70
CA LEU A 188 -20.84 17.29 18.08
C LEU A 188 -20.76 16.76 19.52
N ILE A 189 -19.57 16.40 19.97
CA ILE A 189 -19.32 16.02 21.36
C ILE A 189 -19.55 17.25 22.27
N GLN A 190 -19.01 18.41 21.90
CA GLN A 190 -19.20 19.66 22.64
C GLN A 190 -20.67 20.07 22.69
N ALA A 191 -21.42 19.78 21.62
CA ALA A 191 -22.88 20.05 21.57
C ALA A 191 -23.71 19.01 22.32
N GLY A 192 -23.09 17.98 22.93
CA GLY A 192 -23.80 16.92 23.65
C GLY A 192 -24.57 15.95 22.75
N ARG A 193 -24.29 15.93 21.44
CA ARG A 193 -24.99 15.07 20.49
C ARG A 193 -24.33 13.70 20.40
N ILE A 194 -23.02 13.65 20.50
CA ILE A 194 -22.23 12.41 20.45
C ILE A 194 -21.49 12.23 21.77
N GLN A 195 -21.49 11.04 22.28
CA GLN A 195 -20.65 10.62 23.40
C GLN A 195 -19.66 9.58 22.87
N VAL A 196 -18.36 9.86 22.90
CA VAL A 196 -17.34 8.83 22.74
C VAL A 196 -17.28 8.10 24.08
N ALA A 197 -17.92 6.93 24.15
CA ALA A 197 -18.06 6.16 25.36
C ALA A 197 -16.75 5.45 25.72
N ASP A 198 -15.99 5.08 24.71
CA ASP A 198 -14.64 4.54 24.90
C ASP A 198 -13.79 4.85 23.68
N GLU A 199 -12.48 5.00 23.90
CA GLU A 199 -11.50 5.21 22.85
C GLU A 199 -10.23 4.44 23.19
N ILE A 200 -9.89 3.45 22.36
CA ILE A 200 -8.73 2.59 22.61
C ILE A 200 -7.75 2.66 21.43
N TRP A 201 -6.50 2.32 21.74
CA TRP A 201 -5.39 2.26 20.78
C TRP A 201 -4.81 0.86 20.82
N LEU A 202 -4.51 0.30 19.65
CA LEU A 202 -3.92 -1.03 19.55
C LEU A 202 -2.38 -0.92 19.45
N GLU A 203 -1.69 -1.98 19.86
CA GLU A 203 -0.25 -2.09 19.66
C GLU A 203 0.08 -2.33 18.19
N GLU A 204 -0.75 -3.11 17.51
CA GLU A 204 -0.56 -3.48 16.11
C GLU A 204 -1.85 -3.25 15.31
N TRP A 205 -1.75 -3.25 13.98
CA TRP A 205 -2.91 -3.28 13.07
C TRP A 205 -3.42 -4.73 12.99
N SER A 206 -3.99 -5.24 14.08
CA SER A 206 -4.23 -6.66 14.26
C SER A 206 -5.70 -6.99 14.48
N PHE A 207 -6.21 -7.92 13.67
CA PHE A 207 -7.56 -8.50 13.88
C PHE A 207 -7.65 -9.16 15.25
N ASP A 208 -6.65 -9.97 15.63
CA ASP A 208 -6.70 -10.75 16.88
C ASP A 208 -6.68 -9.83 18.11
N GLU A 209 -5.82 -8.81 18.12
CA GLU A 209 -5.78 -7.82 19.20
C GLU A 209 -7.10 -7.04 19.27
N ALA A 210 -7.63 -6.62 18.12
CA ALA A 210 -8.93 -5.92 18.07
C ALA A 210 -10.05 -6.81 18.61
N LEU A 211 -10.06 -8.09 18.22
CA LEU A 211 -11.07 -9.05 18.69
C LEU A 211 -11.05 -9.16 20.23
N GLU A 212 -9.85 -9.29 20.80
CA GLU A 212 -9.66 -9.36 22.26
C GLU A 212 -10.12 -8.07 22.94
N ARG A 213 -9.57 -6.91 22.51
CA ARG A 213 -9.80 -5.63 23.18
C ARG A 213 -11.25 -5.15 23.03
N ILE A 214 -11.87 -5.31 21.86
CA ILE A 214 -13.28 -4.96 21.65
C ILE A 214 -14.16 -5.96 22.42
N GLY A 215 -13.76 -7.24 22.46
CA GLY A 215 -14.46 -8.27 23.23
C GLY A 215 -14.57 -7.88 24.70
N GLU A 216 -13.47 -7.43 25.32
CA GLU A 216 -13.46 -6.95 26.70
C GLU A 216 -14.46 -5.81 26.92
N ILE A 217 -14.50 -4.84 25.99
CA ILE A 217 -15.44 -3.71 26.06
C ILE A 217 -16.89 -4.23 25.96
N PHE A 218 -17.15 -5.16 25.02
CA PHE A 218 -18.49 -5.69 24.77
C PHE A 218 -18.99 -6.60 25.91
N ASP A 219 -18.10 -7.17 26.70
CA ASP A 219 -18.48 -7.92 27.90
C ASP A 219 -18.99 -6.97 29.01
N GLU A 220 -18.57 -5.70 28.98
CA GLU A 220 -19.08 -4.69 29.90
C GLU A 220 -20.34 -4.03 29.35
N SER A 221 -20.36 -3.67 28.06
CA SER A 221 -21.51 -3.02 27.41
C SER A 221 -21.41 -3.15 25.88
N THR A 222 -22.56 -3.44 25.27
CA THR A 222 -22.73 -3.37 23.81
C THR A 222 -23.56 -2.14 23.37
N ASP A 223 -23.76 -1.19 24.28
CA ASP A 223 -24.61 -0.02 24.03
C ASP A 223 -23.82 1.05 23.23
N PHE A 224 -23.58 0.73 21.95
CA PHE A 224 -22.94 1.62 20.99
C PHE A 224 -23.82 1.73 19.74
N ASP A 225 -23.92 2.96 19.21
CA ASP A 225 -24.64 3.25 17.95
C ASP A 225 -23.68 3.25 16.76
N ALA A 226 -22.40 3.52 17.02
CA ALA A 226 -21.38 3.64 15.96
C ALA A 226 -20.00 3.21 16.47
N ILE A 227 -19.19 2.61 15.58
CA ILE A 227 -17.83 2.21 15.87
C ILE A 227 -16.92 2.73 14.74
N SER A 228 -15.93 3.55 15.11
CA SER A 228 -14.85 3.93 14.21
C SER A 228 -13.72 2.94 14.38
N CYS A 229 -13.38 2.21 13.33
CA CYS A 229 -12.29 1.24 13.34
C CYS A 229 -11.14 1.76 12.49
N GLY A 230 -9.93 1.74 13.03
CA GLY A 230 -8.74 2.29 12.38
C GLY A 230 -8.48 1.72 11.00
N ASN A 231 -8.84 0.44 10.77
CA ASN A 231 -8.78 -0.20 9.46
C ASN A 231 -9.82 -1.32 9.34
N ASP A 232 -9.85 -1.99 8.19
CA ASP A 232 -10.83 -3.05 7.91
C ASP A 232 -10.57 -4.33 8.71
N GLN A 233 -9.33 -4.61 9.11
CA GLN A 233 -9.04 -5.74 10.00
C GLN A 233 -9.72 -5.54 11.36
N ILE A 234 -9.62 -4.32 11.89
CA ILE A 234 -10.27 -3.92 13.15
C ILE A 234 -11.80 -3.93 12.97
N ALA A 235 -12.30 -3.40 11.85
CA ALA A 235 -13.75 -3.41 11.54
C ALA A 235 -14.28 -4.84 11.44
N ASN A 236 -13.51 -5.75 10.86
CA ASN A 236 -13.90 -7.15 10.75
C ASN A 236 -14.02 -7.82 12.13
N ALA A 237 -13.11 -7.50 13.05
CA ALA A 237 -13.19 -8.00 14.44
C ALA A 237 -14.44 -7.45 15.15
N ALA A 238 -14.69 -6.15 15.03
CA ALA A 238 -15.89 -5.52 15.62
C ALA A 238 -17.17 -6.15 15.07
N ILE A 239 -17.26 -6.32 13.75
CA ILE A 239 -18.47 -6.88 13.10
C ILE A 239 -18.65 -8.36 13.48
N GLN A 240 -17.56 -9.14 13.64
CA GLN A 240 -17.68 -10.51 14.12
C GLN A 240 -18.33 -10.53 15.52
N LEU A 241 -17.84 -9.72 16.44
CA LEU A 241 -18.39 -9.64 17.81
C LEU A 241 -19.83 -9.13 17.83
N LEU A 242 -20.17 -8.19 16.95
CA LEU A 242 -21.55 -7.72 16.77
C LEU A 242 -22.44 -8.84 16.22
N SER A 243 -21.93 -9.66 15.29
CA SER A 243 -22.67 -10.78 14.69
C SER A 243 -23.00 -11.83 15.75
N GLU A 244 -22.05 -12.17 16.60
CA GLU A 244 -22.24 -13.11 17.72
C GLU A 244 -23.36 -12.65 18.67
N ARG A 245 -23.57 -11.33 18.76
CA ARG A 245 -24.58 -10.70 19.62
C ARG A 245 -25.84 -10.27 18.84
N ARG A 246 -25.93 -10.60 17.54
CA ARG A 246 -27.05 -10.27 16.64
C ARG A 246 -27.24 -8.76 16.46
N LEU A 247 -26.15 -8.01 16.53
CA LEU A 247 -26.12 -6.54 16.38
C LEU A 247 -25.49 -6.09 15.08
N ALA A 248 -24.94 -7.01 14.26
CA ALA A 248 -24.34 -6.64 12.96
C ALA A 248 -25.40 -5.99 12.05
N GLY A 249 -25.07 -4.84 11.48
CA GLY A 249 -25.99 -4.06 10.65
C GLY A 249 -26.87 -3.10 11.42
N THR A 250 -26.92 -3.18 12.77
CA THR A 250 -27.63 -2.19 13.59
C THR A 250 -26.68 -1.12 14.15
N VAL A 251 -25.41 -1.47 14.33
CA VAL A 251 -24.36 -0.53 14.74
C VAL A 251 -23.59 -0.10 13.49
N ALA A 252 -23.43 1.20 13.30
CA ALA A 252 -22.69 1.74 12.13
C ALA A 252 -21.19 1.51 12.32
N VAL A 253 -20.52 0.81 11.40
CA VAL A 253 -19.09 0.49 11.49
C VAL A 253 -18.37 1.01 10.26
N VAL A 254 -17.24 1.71 10.46
CA VAL A 254 -16.38 2.17 9.36
C VAL A 254 -14.96 1.60 9.50
N GLY A 255 -14.26 1.52 8.35
CA GLY A 255 -12.86 1.10 8.28
C GLY A 255 -12.19 1.66 7.03
N GLN A 256 -10.96 1.24 6.77
CA GLN A 256 -10.22 1.62 5.56
C GLN A 256 -9.45 0.43 5.01
N ASP A 257 -9.00 0.57 3.79
CA ASP A 257 -8.15 -0.26 2.93
C ASP A 257 -8.95 -1.10 1.93
N ALA A 258 -10.28 -1.13 2.03
CA ALA A 258 -11.17 -1.83 1.10
C ALA A 258 -10.81 -3.32 0.97
N ASP A 259 -10.55 -3.99 2.11
CA ASP A 259 -10.35 -5.44 2.13
C ASP A 259 -11.57 -6.14 1.52
N LEU A 260 -11.36 -7.27 0.84
CA LEU A 260 -12.46 -7.97 0.16
C LEU A 260 -13.63 -8.28 1.10
N ILE A 261 -13.33 -8.77 2.32
CA ILE A 261 -14.36 -9.08 3.32
C ILE A 261 -15.15 -7.82 3.69
N SER A 262 -14.47 -6.69 3.84
CA SER A 262 -15.12 -5.41 4.16
C SER A 262 -15.97 -4.91 2.99
N CYS A 263 -15.51 -5.05 1.76
CA CYS A 263 -16.32 -4.71 0.57
C CYS A 263 -17.61 -5.57 0.53
N GLN A 264 -17.49 -6.88 0.84
CA GLN A 264 -18.66 -7.78 0.96
C GLN A 264 -19.62 -7.28 2.05
N ARG A 265 -19.09 -6.94 3.22
CA ARG A 265 -19.90 -6.45 4.36
C ARG A 265 -20.57 -5.10 4.05
N VAL A 266 -19.91 -4.24 3.28
CA VAL A 266 -20.50 -2.97 2.85
C VAL A 266 -21.71 -3.24 1.95
N VAL A 267 -21.61 -4.11 0.95
CA VAL A 267 -22.74 -4.40 0.05
C VAL A 267 -23.85 -5.18 0.76
N GLU A 268 -23.48 -5.99 1.77
CA GLU A 268 -24.45 -6.73 2.62
C GLU A 268 -25.13 -5.80 3.64
N GLY A 269 -24.51 -4.67 4.00
CA GLY A 269 -25.05 -3.71 4.96
C GLY A 269 -24.62 -3.93 6.42
N THR A 270 -23.60 -4.75 6.67
CA THR A 270 -23.06 -4.97 8.02
C THR A 270 -21.88 -4.06 8.34
N GLN A 271 -21.30 -3.42 7.31
CA GLN A 271 -20.34 -2.32 7.43
C GLN A 271 -20.90 -1.12 6.68
N LEU A 272 -20.83 0.07 7.26
CA LEU A 272 -21.38 1.30 6.66
C LEU A 272 -20.55 1.74 5.44
N MET A 273 -19.22 1.73 5.58
CA MET A 273 -18.31 2.13 4.50
C MET A 273 -16.89 1.67 4.81
N THR A 274 -16.07 1.63 3.77
CA THR A 274 -14.63 1.53 3.90
C THR A 274 -13.99 2.68 3.13
N VAL A 275 -12.79 3.10 3.51
CA VAL A 275 -12.03 4.07 2.73
C VAL A 275 -11.10 3.32 1.79
N TYR A 276 -11.31 3.54 0.51
CA TYR A 276 -10.49 2.97 -0.56
C TYR A 276 -9.29 3.88 -0.84
N LYS A 277 -8.16 3.26 -0.94
CA LYS A 277 -6.88 3.89 -1.30
C LYS A 277 -6.50 3.39 -2.70
N PRO A 278 -6.56 4.23 -3.74
CA PRO A 278 -6.21 3.79 -5.11
C PRO A 278 -4.71 3.46 -5.22
N LEU A 279 -4.34 2.22 -4.87
CA LEU A 279 -2.95 1.76 -4.75
C LEU A 279 -2.17 1.92 -6.06
N ALA A 280 -2.84 1.76 -7.21
CA ALA A 280 -2.19 1.89 -8.50
C ALA A 280 -1.55 3.27 -8.67
N LYS A 281 -2.22 4.33 -8.21
CA LYS A 281 -1.68 5.70 -8.26
C LYS A 281 -0.46 5.83 -7.35
N LEU A 282 -0.60 5.42 -6.09
CA LEU A 282 0.46 5.55 -5.08
C LEU A 282 1.70 4.77 -5.50
N ALA A 283 1.55 3.49 -5.80
CA ALA A 283 2.68 2.59 -6.06
C ALA A 283 3.41 2.96 -7.36
N THR A 284 2.64 3.33 -8.41
CA THR A 284 3.25 3.79 -9.67
C THR A 284 4.02 5.11 -9.46
N ARG A 285 3.41 6.05 -8.73
CA ARG A 285 4.05 7.34 -8.41
C ARG A 285 5.31 7.12 -7.56
N ALA A 286 5.26 6.20 -6.61
CA ALA A 286 6.39 5.87 -5.75
C ALA A 286 7.56 5.27 -6.54
N ALA A 287 7.29 4.40 -7.51
CA ALA A 287 8.33 3.83 -8.37
C ALA A 287 9.01 4.93 -9.20
N ARG A 288 8.23 5.85 -9.77
CA ARG A 288 8.75 7.01 -10.51
C ARG A 288 9.57 7.93 -9.60
N LEU A 289 9.07 8.18 -8.37
CA LEU A 289 9.78 8.99 -7.37
C LEU A 289 11.11 8.35 -6.99
N ALA A 290 11.14 7.05 -6.71
CA ALA A 290 12.37 6.32 -6.38
C ALA A 290 13.38 6.43 -7.52
N MET A 291 12.92 6.26 -8.77
CA MET A 291 13.77 6.43 -9.96
C MET A 291 14.32 7.87 -10.06
N ALA A 292 13.46 8.87 -9.88
CA ALA A 292 13.86 10.27 -9.96
C ALA A 292 14.93 10.60 -8.91
N ILE A 293 14.75 10.13 -7.69
CA ILE A 293 15.70 10.32 -6.58
C ILE A 293 17.04 9.61 -6.91
N ALA A 294 16.98 8.35 -7.36
CA ALA A 294 18.18 7.58 -7.70
C ALA A 294 18.97 8.20 -8.86
N THR A 295 18.28 8.79 -9.83
CA THR A 295 18.90 9.43 -11.00
C THR A 295 19.13 10.94 -10.82
N LYS A 296 18.75 11.50 -9.68
CA LYS A 296 18.89 12.93 -9.34
C LYS A 296 18.14 13.83 -10.32
N THR A 297 16.95 13.39 -10.74
CA THR A 297 16.05 14.17 -11.60
C THR A 297 14.93 14.79 -10.76
N ASP A 298 14.42 15.94 -11.17
CA ASP A 298 13.36 16.64 -10.45
C ASP A 298 12.06 15.84 -10.49
N PHE A 299 11.36 15.83 -9.36
CA PHE A 299 10.04 15.24 -9.24
C PHE A 299 9.25 16.13 -8.27
N PRO A 300 8.28 16.93 -8.76
CA PRO A 300 7.63 17.94 -7.93
C PRO A 300 6.76 17.30 -6.83
N TYR A 301 6.90 17.80 -5.61
CA TYR A 301 6.15 17.34 -4.45
C TYR A 301 4.87 18.18 -4.25
N ASP A 302 3.92 17.62 -3.48
CA ASP A 302 2.63 18.28 -3.20
C ASP A 302 2.71 19.17 -1.95
N ALA A 303 3.52 18.77 -0.98
CA ALA A 303 3.60 19.44 0.33
C ALA A 303 4.97 19.23 0.97
N LEU A 304 5.23 20.00 2.00
CA LEU A 304 6.35 19.77 2.92
C LEU A 304 5.76 19.37 4.27
N GLN A 305 6.25 18.27 4.85
CA GLN A 305 5.79 17.81 6.16
C GLN A 305 6.95 17.65 7.13
N GLU A 306 6.69 17.93 8.40
CA GLU A 306 7.68 17.75 9.46
C GLU A 306 7.64 16.30 9.96
N ASN A 307 8.83 15.75 10.27
CA ASN A 307 8.95 14.41 10.85
C ASN A 307 9.83 14.39 12.12
N LYS A 308 9.90 15.50 12.84
CA LYS A 308 10.72 15.69 14.05
C LYS A 308 12.24 15.57 13.81
N SER A 309 12.69 15.63 12.56
CA SER A 309 14.13 15.58 12.24
C SER A 309 14.80 16.97 12.21
N GLY A 310 13.99 18.02 12.29
CA GLY A 310 14.45 19.38 12.09
C GLY A 310 14.52 19.80 10.62
N THR A 311 14.10 18.93 9.70
CA THR A 311 14.00 19.23 8.27
C THR A 311 12.58 18.99 7.76
N MET A 312 12.17 19.77 6.77
CA MET A 312 10.89 19.57 6.10
C MET A 312 11.05 18.53 4.97
N ILE A 313 10.19 17.54 4.96
CA ILE A 313 10.29 16.38 4.05
C ILE A 313 9.38 16.61 2.84
N PRO A 314 9.91 16.60 1.60
CA PRO A 314 9.08 16.59 0.39
C PRO A 314 8.08 15.44 0.42
N SER A 315 6.80 15.76 0.28
CA SER A 315 5.70 14.81 0.50
C SER A 315 4.78 14.73 -0.71
N TYR A 316 4.40 13.52 -1.07
CA TYR A 316 3.60 13.16 -2.23
C TYR A 316 2.33 12.49 -1.69
N ILE A 317 1.18 13.16 -1.83
CA ILE A 317 -0.03 12.81 -1.09
C ILE A 317 -1.16 12.50 -2.06
N GLU A 318 -1.66 11.27 -2.02
CA GLU A 318 -2.79 10.83 -2.83
C GLU A 318 -4.10 10.92 -2.04
N ALA A 319 -5.18 11.20 -2.73
CA ALA A 319 -6.50 11.33 -2.10
C ALA A 319 -7.14 9.96 -1.86
N PRO A 320 -7.64 9.68 -0.65
CA PRO A 320 -8.47 8.49 -0.39
C PRO A 320 -9.92 8.74 -0.82
N LEU A 321 -10.71 7.67 -0.95
CA LEU A 321 -12.11 7.73 -1.39
C LEU A 321 -13.00 6.95 -0.42
N ALA A 322 -14.09 7.55 0.04
CA ALA A 322 -15.11 6.84 0.81
C ALA A 322 -15.89 5.91 -0.12
N VAL A 323 -16.04 4.65 0.28
CA VAL A 323 -16.76 3.65 -0.51
C VAL A 323 -17.86 3.03 0.35
N GLY A 324 -19.09 3.31 -0.03
CA GLY A 324 -20.29 2.70 0.50
C GLY A 324 -20.94 1.79 -0.53
N LYS A 325 -22.13 1.31 -0.20
CA LYS A 325 -22.89 0.42 -1.08
C LYS A 325 -23.18 1.06 -2.46
N ASP A 326 -23.45 2.37 -2.47
CA ASP A 326 -23.96 3.06 -3.68
C ASP A 326 -22.86 3.34 -4.71
N ASN A 327 -21.59 3.39 -4.32
CA ASN A 327 -20.49 3.68 -5.25
C ASN A 327 -19.45 2.56 -5.36
N MET A 328 -19.76 1.36 -4.88
CA MET A 328 -18.87 0.19 -4.95
C MET A 328 -18.48 -0.13 -6.40
N ASP A 329 -19.47 -0.13 -7.31
CA ASP A 329 -19.24 -0.44 -8.73
C ASP A 329 -18.37 0.62 -9.41
N GLU A 330 -18.58 1.91 -9.05
CA GLU A 330 -17.90 3.06 -9.66
C GLU A 330 -16.49 3.28 -9.09
N THR A 331 -16.11 2.51 -8.08
CA THR A 331 -14.80 2.62 -7.43
C THR A 331 -14.05 1.28 -7.49
N ILE A 332 -14.33 0.40 -6.58
CA ILE A 332 -13.62 -0.87 -6.37
C ILE A 332 -13.67 -1.76 -7.60
N ILE A 333 -14.89 -1.94 -8.18
CA ILE A 333 -15.08 -2.86 -9.33
C ILE A 333 -14.48 -2.22 -10.59
N ARG A 334 -14.83 -0.96 -10.88
CA ARG A 334 -14.31 -0.27 -12.07
C ARG A 334 -12.79 -0.24 -12.09
N ASP A 335 -12.16 -0.02 -10.95
CA ASP A 335 -10.68 0.07 -10.86
C ASP A 335 -10.02 -1.31 -10.86
N GLY A 336 -10.80 -2.41 -10.85
CA GLY A 336 -10.28 -3.78 -10.83
C GLY A 336 -9.59 -4.14 -9.52
N PHE A 337 -9.92 -3.43 -8.44
CA PHE A 337 -9.32 -3.70 -7.12
C PHE A 337 -9.81 -5.04 -6.57
N HIS A 338 -11.11 -5.31 -6.73
CA HIS A 338 -11.74 -6.63 -6.52
C HIS A 338 -12.71 -6.88 -7.67
N SER A 339 -13.00 -8.15 -7.97
CA SER A 339 -13.99 -8.52 -8.98
C SER A 339 -15.41 -8.36 -8.45
N ALA A 340 -16.36 -8.05 -9.33
CA ALA A 340 -17.78 -8.00 -8.97
C ALA A 340 -18.24 -9.35 -8.40
N GLU A 341 -17.79 -10.47 -9.01
CA GLU A 341 -18.12 -11.82 -8.55
C GLU A 341 -17.73 -12.02 -7.08
N ASP A 342 -16.54 -11.57 -6.69
CA ASP A 342 -16.07 -11.74 -5.30
C ASP A 342 -16.82 -10.82 -4.35
N VAL A 343 -16.99 -9.54 -4.70
CA VAL A 343 -17.63 -8.54 -3.83
C VAL A 343 -19.10 -8.89 -3.58
N TYR A 344 -19.83 -9.26 -4.67
CA TYR A 344 -21.27 -9.52 -4.58
C TYR A 344 -21.62 -10.99 -4.38
N ARG A 345 -20.65 -11.83 -4.03
CA ARG A 345 -20.80 -13.29 -3.87
C ARG A 345 -22.07 -13.69 -3.09
N ASN A 346 -22.41 -12.93 -2.05
CA ASN A 346 -23.52 -13.25 -1.16
C ASN A 346 -24.81 -12.47 -1.51
N ILE A 347 -24.81 -11.69 -2.59
CA ILE A 347 -25.96 -10.87 -2.98
C ILE A 347 -26.69 -11.56 -4.14
N LEU A 348 -27.88 -12.09 -3.86
CA LEU A 348 -28.68 -12.80 -4.86
C LEU A 348 -29.01 -11.89 -6.06
N GLY A 349 -28.75 -12.38 -7.27
CA GLY A 349 -29.13 -11.72 -8.50
C GLY A 349 -28.21 -10.64 -9.03
N LYS A 350 -27.07 -10.39 -8.37
CA LYS A 350 -26.11 -9.35 -8.82
C LYS A 350 -25.00 -9.92 -9.73
N VAL A 351 -24.80 -11.22 -9.73
CA VAL A 351 -23.66 -11.87 -10.44
C VAL A 351 -24.08 -12.51 -11.77
N ASP A 352 -25.39 -12.61 -12.04
CA ASP A 352 -25.92 -13.35 -13.19
C ASP A 352 -26.18 -12.48 -14.44
N ASN A 353 -25.61 -11.27 -14.55
CA ASN A 353 -25.81 -10.39 -15.72
C ASN A 353 -24.50 -10.05 -16.43
#